data_2efe7a6f2e8f426cfa49d8222109557a
#
_entry.id   2efe7a6f2e8f426cfa49d8222109557a
#
_cell.length_a   1.000
_cell.length_b   1.000
_cell.length_c   1.000
_cell.angle_alpha   90.00
_cell.angle_beta   90.00
_cell.angle_gamma   90.00
#
_symmetry.space_group_name_H-M   'P 1'
#
loop_
_entity.id
_entity.type
_entity.pdbx_description
1 polymer ?
#
loop_
_entity_poly.entity_id
_entity_poly.type
_entity_poly.pdbx_seq_one_letter_code
_entity_poly.pdbx_strand_id
1 'polypeptide(L)'
;MRNVALITGITGQDGSYLAEFLLEKGYEVHGLMRRHSIAGTERIDHLLRSSYNGVKLFLHFADTTDSSCLGRIISEIKPTEVYNLATQSHVGISFEVPEYTAEATGVSTLKLLEAIRLYGGNCRFYQASTSELFGGLPETAPQSEKTPFYPKSPYGAAKLYSYWITVNYRESYNMFACNGILFNHESPRRGENFVTRKITLAIANIMAGNQEKLSLGNINAKRDWGFAGDYVKGMWLMLQQDTPGDYVLATNETHTVREFVEAAFGELGIKIVFEGSGVDEKGIDEATGRVLVDVNPQFYRPAEVEFLWGDCTKAENTLGWKRDIDFKGLVAMMMDADMKAICGKSCEEYKNGK
;
A
#
# COMPACT_ATOMS: atom_id res chain seq x y z
N MET A 1 0.21 -25.00 -18.41
CA MET A 1 0.76 -25.21 -17.04
C MET A 1 -0.22 -24.57 -16.06
N ARG A 2 -0.35 -25.11 -14.84
CA ARG A 2 -1.20 -24.52 -13.80
C ARG A 2 -0.47 -23.29 -13.26
N ASN A 3 -1.12 -22.12 -13.24
CA ASN A 3 -0.56 -20.92 -12.62
C ASN A 3 -0.85 -20.96 -11.11
N VAL A 4 0.20 -21.04 -10.31
CA VAL A 4 0.12 -21.10 -8.84
C VAL A 4 0.85 -19.88 -8.26
N ALA A 5 0.12 -19.05 -7.54
CA ALA A 5 0.67 -17.84 -6.91
C ALA A 5 0.75 -18.01 -5.39
N LEU A 6 1.88 -17.63 -4.80
CA LEU A 6 2.05 -17.48 -3.36
C LEU A 6 2.13 -16.00 -3.00
N ILE A 7 1.25 -15.54 -2.11
CA ILE A 7 1.20 -14.14 -1.65
C ILE A 7 1.55 -14.09 -0.17
N THR A 8 2.66 -13.46 0.19
CA THR A 8 2.91 -13.11 1.59
C THR A 8 2.12 -11.85 1.95
N GLY A 9 1.51 -11.82 3.15
CA GLY A 9 0.70 -10.67 3.55
C GLY A 9 -0.65 -10.54 2.82
N ILE A 10 -1.26 -11.66 2.47
CA ILE A 10 -2.53 -11.73 1.73
C ILE A 10 -3.69 -10.98 2.41
N THR A 11 -3.66 -10.87 3.74
CA THR A 11 -4.69 -10.14 4.52
C THR A 11 -4.49 -8.62 4.55
N GLY A 12 -3.41 -8.11 3.93
CA GLY A 12 -3.17 -6.68 3.75
C GLY A 12 -4.03 -6.08 2.63
N GLN A 13 -3.95 -4.76 2.45
CA GLN A 13 -4.62 -4.06 1.35
C GLN A 13 -4.26 -4.69 0.01
N ASP A 14 -2.98 -4.65 -0.35
CA ASP A 14 -2.49 -5.09 -1.67
C ASP A 14 -2.67 -6.60 -1.85
N GLY A 15 -2.41 -7.38 -0.79
CA GLY A 15 -2.59 -8.83 -0.81
C GLY A 15 -4.02 -9.23 -1.12
N SER A 16 -5.01 -8.51 -0.59
CA SER A 16 -6.42 -8.79 -0.83
C SER A 16 -6.87 -8.46 -2.26
N TYR A 17 -6.42 -7.31 -2.81
CA TYR A 17 -6.69 -6.95 -4.22
C TYR A 17 -5.97 -7.88 -5.19
N LEU A 18 -4.71 -8.23 -4.88
CA LEU A 18 -3.94 -9.14 -5.72
C LEU A 18 -4.56 -10.54 -5.73
N ALA A 19 -5.05 -11.03 -4.59
CA ALA A 19 -5.72 -12.32 -4.50
C ALA A 19 -6.98 -12.35 -5.38
N GLU A 20 -7.83 -11.32 -5.33
CA GLU A 20 -9.00 -11.17 -6.21
C GLU A 20 -8.58 -11.23 -7.68
N PHE A 21 -7.65 -10.35 -8.05
CA PHE A 21 -7.19 -10.22 -9.42
C PHE A 21 -6.61 -11.53 -10.00
N LEU A 22 -5.83 -12.26 -9.19
CA LEU A 22 -5.24 -13.53 -9.64
C LEU A 22 -6.29 -14.65 -9.71
N LEU A 23 -7.24 -14.69 -8.78
CA LEU A 23 -8.34 -15.65 -8.82
C LEU A 23 -9.23 -15.43 -10.07
N GLU A 24 -9.53 -14.17 -10.42
CA GLU A 24 -10.25 -13.82 -11.65
C GLU A 24 -9.50 -14.27 -12.92
N LYS A 25 -8.17 -14.27 -12.88
CA LYS A 25 -7.31 -14.80 -13.95
C LYS A 25 -7.18 -16.32 -13.94
N GLY A 26 -7.85 -17.02 -13.02
CA GLY A 26 -7.84 -18.49 -12.94
C GLY A 26 -6.61 -19.09 -12.25
N TYR A 27 -5.84 -18.29 -11.53
CA TYR A 27 -4.75 -18.80 -10.69
C TYR A 27 -5.28 -19.66 -9.54
N GLU A 28 -4.44 -20.58 -9.10
CA GLU A 28 -4.51 -21.11 -7.75
C GLU A 28 -3.71 -20.19 -6.84
N VAL A 29 -4.34 -19.66 -5.81
CA VAL A 29 -3.76 -18.66 -4.91
C VAL A 29 -3.52 -19.27 -3.53
N HIS A 30 -2.28 -19.19 -3.07
CA HIS A 30 -1.87 -19.54 -1.73
C HIS A 30 -1.47 -18.27 -0.98
N GLY A 31 -2.07 -18.02 0.19
CA GLY A 31 -1.80 -16.85 1.00
C GLY A 31 -1.07 -17.21 2.28
N LEU A 32 0.02 -16.50 2.59
CA LEU A 32 0.65 -16.57 3.91
C LEU A 32 0.06 -15.52 4.84
N MET A 33 -0.34 -15.94 6.02
CA MET A 33 -0.81 -15.07 7.09
C MET A 33 -0.21 -15.47 8.43
N ARG A 34 0.08 -14.48 9.27
CA ARG A 34 0.54 -14.74 10.63
C ARG A 34 -0.64 -15.22 11.50
N ARG A 35 -0.34 -16.07 12.47
CA ARG A 35 -1.35 -16.48 13.46
C ARG A 35 -1.54 -15.34 14.48
N HIS A 36 -2.72 -14.77 14.53
CA HIS A 36 -3.17 -13.82 15.53
C HIS A 36 -4.29 -14.40 16.39
N SER A 37 -4.56 -13.79 17.54
CA SER A 37 -5.70 -14.15 18.40
C SER A 37 -7.05 -13.86 17.74
N ILE A 38 -7.09 -12.83 16.87
CA ILE A 38 -8.24 -12.45 16.03
C ILE A 38 -7.93 -12.89 14.60
N ALA A 39 -8.94 -13.27 13.84
CA ALA A 39 -8.76 -13.85 12.50
C ALA A 39 -8.02 -12.91 11.54
N GLY A 40 -8.31 -11.59 11.54
CA GLY A 40 -7.66 -10.58 10.70
C GLY A 40 -7.84 -10.83 9.19
N THR A 41 -8.97 -11.44 8.81
CA THR A 41 -9.27 -11.85 7.42
C THR A 41 -10.31 -10.98 6.74
N GLU A 42 -10.76 -9.92 7.39
CA GLU A 42 -11.90 -9.09 6.98
C GLU A 42 -11.79 -8.64 5.50
N ARG A 43 -10.57 -8.33 5.03
CA ARG A 43 -10.31 -7.91 3.65
C ARG A 43 -10.45 -9.03 2.62
N ILE A 44 -10.43 -10.30 3.05
CA ILE A 44 -10.51 -11.48 2.17
C ILE A 44 -11.67 -12.42 2.50
N ASP A 45 -12.51 -12.09 3.49
CA ASP A 45 -13.64 -12.96 3.93
C ASP A 45 -14.60 -13.27 2.78
N HIS A 46 -14.85 -12.32 1.89
CA HIS A 46 -15.69 -12.52 0.71
C HIS A 46 -15.09 -13.56 -0.26
N LEU A 47 -13.76 -13.64 -0.36
CA LEU A 47 -13.06 -14.65 -1.16
C LEU A 47 -13.14 -16.03 -0.50
N LEU A 48 -12.99 -16.09 0.83
CA LEU A 48 -13.09 -17.34 1.58
C LEU A 48 -14.49 -17.95 1.51
N ARG A 49 -15.53 -17.12 1.54
CA ARG A 49 -16.91 -17.56 1.34
C ARG A 49 -17.16 -18.08 -0.08
N SER A 50 -16.50 -17.47 -1.07
CA SER A 50 -16.59 -17.90 -2.48
C SER A 50 -15.84 -19.20 -2.75
N SER A 51 -14.86 -19.59 -1.91
CA SER A 51 -14.08 -20.82 -2.08
C SER A 51 -14.93 -22.09 -2.04
N TYR A 52 -16.09 -22.05 -1.37
CA TYR A 52 -17.09 -23.14 -1.42
C TYR A 52 -17.68 -23.33 -2.83
N ASN A 53 -17.52 -22.35 -3.74
CA ASN A 53 -18.00 -22.38 -5.12
C ASN A 53 -16.91 -22.73 -6.15
N GLY A 54 -15.82 -23.41 -5.74
CA GLY A 54 -14.74 -23.84 -6.63
C GLY A 54 -13.59 -22.86 -6.80
N VAL A 55 -13.56 -21.76 -6.03
CA VAL A 55 -12.43 -20.81 -5.98
C VAL A 55 -11.22 -21.50 -5.31
N LYS A 56 -10.04 -21.35 -5.93
CA LYS A 56 -8.79 -22.00 -5.49
C LYS A 56 -7.96 -21.08 -4.62
N LEU A 57 -8.45 -20.78 -3.40
CA LEU A 57 -7.75 -19.98 -2.40
C LEU A 57 -7.41 -20.85 -1.19
N PHE A 58 -6.12 -20.91 -0.85
CA PHE A 58 -5.59 -21.67 0.28
C PHE A 58 -4.81 -20.76 1.21
N LEU A 59 -5.09 -20.81 2.52
CA LEU A 59 -4.39 -20.03 3.53
C LEU A 59 -3.43 -20.90 4.33
N HIS A 60 -2.22 -20.38 4.56
CA HIS A 60 -1.18 -21.02 5.34
C HIS A 60 -0.75 -20.11 6.49
N PHE A 61 -0.72 -20.66 7.70
CA PHE A 61 -0.13 -19.96 8.84
C PHE A 61 1.38 -20.04 8.74
N ALA A 62 2.03 -18.88 8.62
CA ALA A 62 3.48 -18.75 8.55
C ALA A 62 3.92 -17.36 9.01
N ASP A 63 5.11 -17.29 9.59
CA ASP A 63 5.83 -16.03 9.78
C ASP A 63 6.97 -15.99 8.76
N THR A 64 7.13 -14.86 8.07
CA THR A 64 8.19 -14.67 7.08
C THR A 64 9.59 -14.62 7.71
N THR A 65 9.67 -14.52 9.03
CA THR A 65 10.92 -14.61 9.78
C THR A 65 11.34 -16.06 10.08
N ASP A 66 10.48 -17.06 9.80
CA ASP A 66 10.76 -18.49 10.00
C ASP A 66 11.16 -19.16 8.67
N SER A 67 12.48 -19.32 8.47
CA SER A 67 13.05 -19.92 7.26
C SER A 67 12.60 -21.36 7.04
N SER A 68 12.45 -22.17 8.11
CA SER A 68 12.07 -23.56 8.01
C SER A 68 10.62 -23.70 7.50
N CYS A 69 9.74 -22.86 8.00
CA CYS A 69 8.37 -22.78 7.55
C CYS A 69 8.27 -22.36 6.07
N LEU A 70 9.01 -21.33 5.68
CA LEU A 70 9.07 -20.87 4.28
C LEU A 70 9.58 -21.96 3.34
N GLY A 71 10.69 -22.64 3.70
CA GLY A 71 11.24 -23.73 2.90
C GLY A 71 10.26 -24.86 2.69
N ARG A 72 9.55 -25.30 3.76
CA ARG A 72 8.52 -26.31 3.69
C ARG A 72 7.38 -25.90 2.74
N ILE A 73 6.83 -24.69 2.91
CA ILE A 73 5.70 -24.19 2.12
C ILE A 73 6.09 -24.09 0.63
N ILE A 74 7.25 -23.50 0.30
CA ILE A 74 7.72 -23.42 -1.09
C ILE A 74 7.89 -24.80 -1.71
N SER A 75 8.46 -25.76 -0.97
CA SER A 75 8.68 -27.12 -1.47
C SER A 75 7.40 -27.90 -1.71
N GLU A 76 6.37 -27.70 -0.88
CA GLU A 76 5.05 -28.35 -0.98
C GLU A 76 4.22 -27.76 -2.12
N ILE A 77 4.15 -26.41 -2.21
CA ILE A 77 3.28 -25.71 -3.15
C ILE A 77 3.93 -25.63 -4.56
N LYS A 78 5.24 -25.46 -4.63
CA LYS A 78 5.99 -25.21 -5.88
C LYS A 78 5.34 -24.10 -6.72
N PRO A 79 5.23 -22.87 -6.17
CA PRO A 79 4.56 -21.77 -6.84
C PRO A 79 5.27 -21.40 -8.14
N THR A 80 4.51 -21.00 -9.15
CA THR A 80 5.05 -20.41 -10.39
C THR A 80 5.39 -18.94 -10.20
N GLU A 81 4.71 -18.27 -9.27
CA GLU A 81 4.90 -16.86 -8.94
C GLU A 81 4.81 -16.64 -7.42
N VAL A 82 5.71 -15.83 -6.89
CA VAL A 82 5.71 -15.40 -5.49
C VAL A 82 5.65 -13.88 -5.40
N TYR A 83 4.69 -13.37 -4.67
CA TYR A 83 4.50 -11.94 -4.41
C TYR A 83 4.80 -11.64 -2.94
N ASN A 84 5.94 -10.99 -2.69
CA ASN A 84 6.37 -10.65 -1.34
C ASN A 84 5.84 -9.28 -0.91
N LEU A 85 4.68 -9.28 -0.25
CA LEU A 85 3.99 -8.08 0.23
C LEU A 85 4.03 -7.94 1.76
N ALA A 86 4.41 -9.01 2.49
CA ALA A 86 4.48 -8.99 3.94
C ALA A 86 5.61 -8.08 4.43
N THR A 87 5.29 -7.15 5.32
CA THR A 87 6.25 -6.22 5.91
C THR A 87 5.65 -5.53 7.14
N GLN A 88 6.49 -4.96 8.00
CA GLN A 88 6.06 -3.89 8.90
C GLN A 88 6.04 -2.59 8.09
N SER A 89 4.86 -2.16 7.60
CA SER A 89 4.73 -1.11 6.59
C SER A 89 4.55 0.32 7.13
N HIS A 90 4.35 0.49 8.44
CA HIS A 90 4.09 1.79 9.03
C HIS A 90 5.41 2.51 9.35
N VAL A 91 5.72 3.58 8.59
CA VAL A 91 6.98 4.33 8.71
C VAL A 91 7.19 4.88 10.13
N GLY A 92 6.17 5.50 10.75
CA GLY A 92 6.28 6.04 12.12
C GLY A 92 6.64 4.95 13.14
N ILE A 93 5.94 3.81 13.12
CA ILE A 93 6.19 2.67 14.02
C ILE A 93 7.60 2.10 13.85
N SER A 94 8.22 2.22 12.66
CA SER A 94 9.58 1.71 12.45
C SER A 94 10.63 2.37 13.33
N PHE A 95 10.38 3.60 13.80
CA PHE A 95 11.27 4.27 14.78
C PHE A 95 11.13 3.71 16.20
N GLU A 96 9.99 3.14 16.53
CA GLU A 96 9.73 2.52 17.85
C GLU A 96 10.23 1.07 17.90
N VAL A 97 10.15 0.34 16.78
CA VAL A 97 10.52 -1.08 16.67
C VAL A 97 11.48 -1.34 15.50
N PRO A 98 12.68 -0.71 15.47
CA PRO A 98 13.58 -0.76 14.32
C PRO A 98 14.13 -2.16 14.04
N GLU A 99 14.48 -2.94 15.07
CA GLU A 99 15.00 -4.31 14.91
C GLU A 99 13.94 -5.24 14.30
N TYR A 100 12.71 -5.19 14.83
CA TYR A 100 11.61 -5.96 14.27
C TYR A 100 11.33 -5.55 12.82
N THR A 101 11.40 -4.26 12.50
CA THR A 101 11.22 -3.75 11.15
C THR A 101 12.30 -4.28 10.20
N ALA A 102 13.57 -4.31 10.64
CA ALA A 102 14.66 -4.87 9.85
C ALA A 102 14.46 -6.37 9.58
N GLU A 103 14.13 -7.14 10.61
CA GLU A 103 13.92 -8.59 10.51
C GLU A 103 12.70 -8.92 9.64
N ALA A 104 11.54 -8.33 9.94
CA ALA A 104 10.27 -8.63 9.27
C ALA A 104 10.17 -8.06 7.83
N THR A 105 11.05 -7.13 7.46
CA THR A 105 11.03 -6.48 6.13
C THR A 105 12.28 -6.86 5.33
N GLY A 106 13.46 -6.60 5.88
CA GLY A 106 14.73 -6.81 5.20
C GLY A 106 15.15 -8.28 5.15
N VAL A 107 15.41 -8.85 6.33
CA VAL A 107 15.96 -10.20 6.46
C VAL A 107 14.95 -11.26 5.99
N SER A 108 13.66 -11.04 6.21
CA SER A 108 12.60 -11.94 5.72
C SER A 108 12.60 -12.09 4.20
N THR A 109 12.93 -11.01 3.46
CA THR A 109 13.09 -11.07 1.99
C THR A 109 14.21 -12.03 1.60
N LEU A 110 15.37 -11.95 2.26
CA LEU A 110 16.48 -12.89 2.03
C LEU A 110 16.06 -14.34 2.30
N LYS A 111 15.37 -14.58 3.42
CA LYS A 111 14.90 -15.94 3.79
C LYS A 111 13.96 -16.52 2.72
N LEU A 112 13.07 -15.70 2.19
CA LEU A 112 12.13 -16.11 1.14
C LEU A 112 12.85 -16.38 -0.19
N LEU A 113 13.79 -15.52 -0.59
CA LEU A 113 14.64 -15.72 -1.77
C LEU A 113 15.45 -17.01 -1.68
N GLU A 114 16.05 -17.31 -0.51
CA GLU A 114 16.75 -18.58 -0.29
C GLU A 114 15.82 -19.80 -0.39
N ALA A 115 14.62 -19.71 0.20
CA ALA A 115 13.64 -20.79 0.08
C ALA A 115 13.24 -21.03 -1.39
N ILE A 116 13.05 -19.97 -2.17
CA ILE A 116 12.72 -20.07 -3.61
C ILE A 116 13.92 -20.64 -4.38
N ARG A 117 15.13 -20.17 -4.13
CA ARG A 117 16.35 -20.65 -4.79
C ARG A 117 16.59 -22.14 -4.57
N LEU A 118 16.32 -22.63 -3.36
CA LEU A 118 16.55 -24.02 -2.99
C LEU A 118 15.40 -24.96 -3.42
N TYR A 119 14.17 -24.51 -3.40
CA TYR A 119 12.99 -25.38 -3.52
C TYR A 119 11.97 -24.93 -4.58
N GLY A 120 12.05 -23.67 -5.06
CA GLY A 120 11.02 -23.07 -5.93
C GLY A 120 11.16 -23.37 -7.42
N GLY A 121 12.29 -23.91 -7.87
CA GLY A 121 12.54 -24.16 -9.31
C GLY A 121 12.53 -22.86 -10.12
N ASN A 122 11.79 -22.83 -11.25
CA ASN A 122 11.68 -21.66 -12.14
C ASN A 122 10.60 -20.65 -11.67
N CYS A 123 10.51 -20.42 -10.38
CA CYS A 123 9.55 -19.49 -9.80
C CYS A 123 9.92 -18.03 -10.12
N ARG A 124 8.94 -17.21 -10.51
CA ARG A 124 9.09 -15.76 -10.68
C ARG A 124 8.80 -15.06 -9.36
N PHE A 125 9.64 -14.12 -8.97
CA PHE A 125 9.56 -13.44 -7.68
C PHE A 125 9.32 -11.94 -7.85
N TYR A 126 8.33 -11.41 -7.15
CA TYR A 126 8.05 -9.99 -7.02
C TYR A 126 8.34 -9.51 -5.60
N GLN A 127 9.12 -8.44 -5.48
CA GLN A 127 9.38 -7.73 -4.22
C GLN A 127 8.64 -6.39 -4.21
N ALA A 128 7.75 -6.21 -3.24
CA ALA A 128 7.17 -4.91 -2.97
C ALA A 128 8.22 -3.98 -2.35
N SER A 129 8.72 -3.06 -3.15
CA SER A 129 9.59 -1.97 -2.72
C SER A 129 8.77 -0.70 -2.46
N THR A 130 9.37 0.47 -2.31
CA THR A 130 8.68 1.67 -1.83
C THR A 130 9.35 2.96 -2.30
N SER A 131 8.58 4.02 -2.50
CA SER A 131 9.07 5.38 -2.74
C SER A 131 9.85 5.97 -1.54
N GLU A 132 9.72 5.40 -0.33
CA GLU A 132 10.51 5.79 0.84
C GLU A 132 12.02 5.54 0.66
N LEU A 133 12.42 4.73 -0.35
CA LEU A 133 13.82 4.57 -0.75
C LEU A 133 14.46 5.90 -1.19
N PHE A 134 13.68 6.79 -1.82
CA PHE A 134 14.19 8.06 -2.38
C PHE A 134 14.38 9.16 -1.31
N GLY A 135 13.77 9.02 -0.13
CA GLY A 135 13.89 9.98 0.97
C GLY A 135 13.23 11.34 0.72
N GLY A 136 12.54 11.51 -0.40
CA GLY A 136 11.73 12.70 -0.70
C GLY A 136 12.53 13.98 -0.85
N LEU A 137 13.71 13.92 -1.46
CA LEU A 137 14.52 15.09 -1.78
C LEU A 137 13.90 15.81 -2.99
N PRO A 138 13.47 17.09 -2.86
CA PRO A 138 12.74 17.80 -3.93
C PRO A 138 13.54 17.89 -5.24
N GLU A 139 14.86 18.04 -5.15
CA GLU A 139 15.77 18.14 -6.30
C GLU A 139 15.88 16.85 -7.13
N THR A 140 15.41 15.74 -6.58
CA THR A 140 15.42 14.44 -7.28
C THR A 140 14.09 14.09 -7.94
N ALA A 141 13.08 14.92 -7.77
CA ALA A 141 11.74 14.67 -8.34
C ALA A 141 11.65 15.15 -9.81
N PRO A 142 10.84 14.45 -10.64
CA PRO A 142 10.16 13.22 -10.34
C PRO A 142 11.13 12.04 -10.19
N GLN A 143 10.89 11.18 -9.15
CA GLN A 143 11.77 10.06 -8.88
C GLN A 143 11.47 8.88 -9.83
N SER A 144 12.52 8.33 -10.40
CA SER A 144 12.48 7.19 -11.31
C SER A 144 13.43 6.07 -10.85
N GLU A 145 13.51 4.98 -11.60
CA GLU A 145 14.43 3.87 -11.32
C GLU A 145 15.92 4.27 -11.35
N LYS A 146 16.24 5.45 -11.89
CA LYS A 146 17.61 6.01 -11.96
C LYS A 146 17.92 6.96 -10.80
N THR A 147 16.93 7.35 -10.03
CA THR A 147 17.11 8.27 -8.91
C THR A 147 17.88 7.60 -7.77
N PRO A 148 18.95 8.20 -7.23
CA PRO A 148 19.68 7.66 -6.10
C PRO A 148 18.78 7.49 -4.87
N PHE A 149 18.98 6.38 -4.14
CA PHE A 149 18.26 6.12 -2.90
C PHE A 149 18.86 6.87 -1.72
N TYR A 150 18.02 7.42 -0.87
CA TYR A 150 18.39 8.12 0.37
C TYR A 150 17.34 7.92 1.46
N PRO A 151 17.15 6.67 1.98
CA PRO A 151 16.09 6.38 2.94
C PRO A 151 16.26 7.16 4.25
N LYS A 152 15.17 7.73 4.76
CA LYS A 152 15.13 8.56 5.97
C LYS A 152 14.47 7.87 7.18
N SER A 153 14.21 6.56 7.11
CA SER A 153 13.57 5.82 8.18
C SER A 153 14.11 4.40 8.30
N PRO A 154 13.99 3.75 9.48
CA PRO A 154 14.32 2.33 9.63
C PRO A 154 13.54 1.44 8.64
N TYR A 155 12.28 1.78 8.34
CA TYR A 155 11.49 1.12 7.30
C TYR A 155 12.14 1.27 5.91
N GLY A 156 12.48 2.50 5.51
CA GLY A 156 13.15 2.76 4.24
C GLY A 156 14.49 2.03 4.11
N ALA A 157 15.29 2.00 5.19
CA ALA A 157 16.57 1.27 5.22
C ALA A 157 16.36 -0.26 5.08
N ALA A 158 15.36 -0.82 5.75
CA ALA A 158 15.02 -2.25 5.63
C ALA A 158 14.51 -2.60 4.21
N LYS A 159 13.71 -1.73 3.60
CA LYS A 159 13.25 -1.87 2.21
C LYS A 159 14.40 -1.70 1.21
N LEU A 160 15.39 -0.87 1.51
CA LEU A 160 16.60 -0.74 0.68
C LEU A 160 17.40 -2.04 0.68
N TYR A 161 17.55 -2.69 1.83
CA TYR A 161 18.15 -4.01 1.90
C TYR A 161 17.35 -5.03 1.04
N SER A 162 16.00 -5.05 1.19
CA SER A 162 15.12 -5.94 0.40
C SER A 162 15.28 -5.71 -1.10
N TYR A 163 15.38 -4.46 -1.53
CA TYR A 163 15.59 -4.10 -2.93
C TYR A 163 16.91 -4.67 -3.45
N TRP A 164 18.02 -4.36 -2.78
CA TRP A 164 19.35 -4.76 -3.25
C TRP A 164 19.59 -6.26 -3.16
N ILE A 165 19.06 -6.94 -2.15
CA ILE A 165 19.19 -8.39 -2.08
C ILE A 165 18.38 -9.08 -3.20
N THR A 166 17.25 -8.50 -3.62
CA THR A 166 16.47 -8.98 -4.77
C THR A 166 17.26 -8.81 -6.08
N VAL A 167 17.89 -7.64 -6.28
CA VAL A 167 18.80 -7.41 -7.43
C VAL A 167 19.96 -8.38 -7.40
N ASN A 168 20.61 -8.59 -6.26
CA ASN A 168 21.73 -9.51 -6.11
C ASN A 168 21.34 -10.94 -6.48
N TYR A 169 20.18 -11.44 -6.04
CA TYR A 169 19.72 -12.79 -6.37
C TYR A 169 19.36 -12.93 -7.87
N ARG A 170 18.81 -11.88 -8.47
CA ARG A 170 18.59 -11.84 -9.92
C ARG A 170 19.90 -11.99 -10.70
N GLU A 171 20.93 -11.23 -10.33
CA GLU A 171 22.20 -11.18 -11.07
C GLU A 171 23.12 -12.36 -10.75
N SER A 172 23.21 -12.79 -9.48
CA SER A 172 24.12 -13.83 -9.05
C SER A 172 23.61 -15.25 -9.29
N TYR A 173 22.28 -15.45 -9.22
CA TYR A 173 21.68 -16.79 -9.32
C TYR A 173 20.74 -16.93 -10.53
N ASN A 174 20.68 -15.92 -11.39
CA ASN A 174 19.79 -15.89 -12.57
C ASN A 174 18.32 -16.15 -12.21
N MET A 175 17.89 -15.68 -11.04
CA MET A 175 16.49 -15.78 -10.64
C MET A 175 15.66 -14.74 -11.38
N PHE A 176 14.45 -15.11 -11.80
CA PHE A 176 13.50 -14.12 -12.29
C PHE A 176 12.92 -13.34 -11.09
N ALA A 177 13.54 -12.22 -10.76
CA ALA A 177 13.19 -11.41 -9.59
C ALA A 177 13.05 -9.94 -9.97
N CYS A 178 11.88 -9.35 -9.65
CA CYS A 178 11.51 -7.95 -9.93
C CYS A 178 11.29 -7.17 -8.67
N ASN A 179 11.65 -5.88 -8.67
CA ASN A 179 11.22 -4.91 -7.66
C ASN A 179 10.16 -3.96 -8.23
N GLY A 180 9.04 -3.81 -7.53
CA GLY A 180 8.11 -2.71 -7.77
C GLY A 180 8.36 -1.59 -6.78
N ILE A 181 8.86 -0.43 -7.24
CA ILE A 181 9.07 0.76 -6.41
C ILE A 181 7.74 1.51 -6.38
N LEU A 182 6.94 1.21 -5.36
CA LEU A 182 5.57 1.69 -5.29
C LEU A 182 5.51 3.05 -4.59
N PHE A 183 4.88 4.01 -5.23
CA PHE A 183 4.42 5.23 -4.58
C PHE A 183 3.18 4.95 -3.75
N ASN A 184 2.70 5.94 -2.99
CA ASN A 184 1.59 5.71 -2.09
C ASN A 184 0.36 5.25 -2.87
N HIS A 185 -0.23 4.15 -2.47
CA HIS A 185 -1.42 3.60 -3.09
C HIS A 185 -2.46 3.24 -2.03
N GLU A 186 -3.64 3.69 -2.27
CA GLU A 186 -4.69 3.80 -1.28
C GLU A 186 -5.96 3.10 -1.76
N SER A 187 -6.86 2.83 -0.83
CA SER A 187 -8.17 2.24 -1.13
C SER A 187 -9.07 2.24 0.11
N PRO A 188 -10.34 1.83 0.00
CA PRO A 188 -11.18 1.51 1.15
C PRO A 188 -10.61 0.42 2.09
N ARG A 189 -9.63 -0.35 1.65
CA ARG A 189 -8.94 -1.39 2.45
C ARG A 189 -7.64 -0.92 3.07
N ARG A 190 -7.30 0.36 2.93
CA ARG A 190 -6.10 0.93 3.58
C ARG A 190 -6.18 0.79 5.09
N GLY A 191 -5.05 0.59 5.75
CA GLY A 191 -4.97 0.59 7.21
C GLY A 191 -5.39 1.95 7.80
N GLU A 192 -6.17 1.94 8.87
CA GLU A 192 -6.79 3.13 9.48
C GLU A 192 -5.78 4.17 9.99
N ASN A 193 -4.56 3.72 10.30
CA ASN A 193 -3.47 4.59 10.77
C ASN A 193 -2.76 5.37 9.65
N PHE A 194 -3.07 5.09 8.37
CA PHE A 194 -2.52 5.84 7.25
C PHE A 194 -3.34 7.10 6.97
N VAL A 195 -2.65 8.18 6.57
CA VAL A 195 -3.22 9.53 6.51
C VAL A 195 -4.52 9.62 5.72
N THR A 196 -4.60 9.02 4.55
CA THR A 196 -5.78 9.04 3.68
C THR A 196 -6.98 8.37 4.34
N ARG A 197 -6.77 7.15 4.89
CA ARG A 197 -7.84 6.44 5.59
C ARG A 197 -8.22 7.10 6.90
N LYS A 198 -7.26 7.65 7.65
CA LYS A 198 -7.52 8.46 8.84
C LYS A 198 -8.43 9.64 8.52
N ILE A 199 -8.22 10.32 7.39
CA ILE A 199 -9.04 11.45 6.95
C ILE A 199 -10.48 10.97 6.67
N THR A 200 -10.66 9.97 5.82
CA THR A 200 -12.00 9.53 5.39
C THR A 200 -12.83 8.96 6.55
N LEU A 201 -12.20 8.16 7.43
CA LEU A 201 -12.84 7.66 8.66
C LEU A 201 -13.22 8.78 9.63
N ALA A 202 -12.32 9.74 9.85
CA ALA A 202 -12.61 10.86 10.76
C ALA A 202 -13.78 11.70 10.23
N ILE A 203 -13.81 11.99 8.92
CA ILE A 203 -14.92 12.73 8.31
C ILE A 203 -16.24 11.98 8.49
N ALA A 204 -16.29 10.68 8.21
CA ALA A 204 -17.48 9.88 8.40
C ALA A 204 -17.94 9.88 9.87
N ASN A 205 -17.00 9.78 10.84
CA ASN A 205 -17.31 9.86 12.27
C ASN A 205 -17.78 11.25 12.70
N ILE A 206 -17.24 12.33 12.12
CA ILE A 206 -17.73 13.70 12.36
C ILE A 206 -19.18 13.84 11.88
N MET A 207 -19.50 13.29 10.71
CA MET A 207 -20.86 13.33 10.16
C MET A 207 -21.84 12.47 10.96
N ALA A 208 -21.38 11.37 11.56
CA ALA A 208 -22.17 10.54 12.46
C ALA A 208 -22.32 11.12 13.89
N GLY A 209 -21.58 12.20 14.21
CA GLY A 209 -21.57 12.78 15.56
C GLY A 209 -20.70 12.05 16.59
N ASN A 210 -19.88 11.10 16.14
CA ASN A 210 -18.97 10.31 16.99
C ASN A 210 -17.64 11.02 17.28
N GLN A 211 -17.31 12.04 16.49
CA GLN A 211 -16.05 12.77 16.57
C GLN A 211 -16.28 14.26 16.31
N GLU A 212 -15.55 15.14 16.99
CA GLU A 212 -15.72 16.58 16.83
C GLU A 212 -14.93 17.15 15.67
N LYS A 213 -13.66 16.71 15.49
CA LYS A 213 -12.74 17.24 14.50
C LYS A 213 -11.68 16.20 14.11
N LEU A 214 -11.04 16.40 12.96
CA LEU A 214 -9.89 15.65 12.46
C LEU A 214 -8.60 16.34 12.87
N SER A 215 -7.69 15.64 13.56
CA SER A 215 -6.36 16.14 13.91
C SER A 215 -5.28 15.49 13.04
N LEU A 216 -4.47 16.32 12.37
CA LEU A 216 -3.42 15.91 11.43
C LEU A 216 -2.05 16.49 11.84
N GLY A 217 -0.97 15.93 11.27
CA GLY A 217 0.37 16.52 11.34
C GLY A 217 0.60 17.53 10.21
N ASN A 218 1.65 17.32 9.41
CA ASN A 218 1.99 18.19 8.29
C ASN A 218 0.97 18.08 7.14
N ILE A 219 0.06 19.04 7.04
CA ILE A 219 -0.96 19.08 5.97
C ILE A 219 -0.43 19.58 4.63
N ASN A 220 0.81 20.09 4.59
CA ASN A 220 1.45 20.58 3.36
C ASN A 220 2.38 19.54 2.71
N ALA A 221 2.57 18.38 3.34
CA ALA A 221 3.33 17.28 2.76
C ALA A 221 2.68 16.82 1.46
N LYS A 222 3.50 16.65 0.41
CA LYS A 222 3.04 16.24 -0.93
C LYS A 222 3.30 14.76 -1.16
N ARG A 223 2.31 14.08 -1.69
CA ARG A 223 2.37 12.64 -2.01
C ARG A 223 1.76 12.38 -3.38
N ASP A 224 2.31 11.40 -4.04
CA ASP A 224 1.74 10.76 -5.22
C ASP A 224 0.83 9.63 -4.71
N TRP A 225 -0.49 9.74 -4.90
CA TRP A 225 -1.47 8.77 -4.43
C TRP A 225 -2.22 8.12 -5.58
N GLY A 226 -2.13 6.80 -5.71
CA GLY A 226 -2.88 6.02 -6.66
C GLY A 226 -3.82 5.00 -6.01
N PHE A 227 -4.58 4.28 -6.83
CA PHE A 227 -5.49 3.24 -6.38
C PHE A 227 -4.77 1.88 -6.28
N ALA A 228 -4.86 1.20 -5.15
CA ALA A 228 -4.18 -0.07 -4.91
C ALA A 228 -4.53 -1.17 -5.94
N GLY A 229 -5.77 -1.18 -6.44
CA GLY A 229 -6.20 -2.10 -7.50
C GLY A 229 -5.44 -1.92 -8.82
N ASP A 230 -4.99 -0.71 -9.15
CA ASP A 230 -4.16 -0.48 -10.34
C ASP A 230 -2.72 -0.93 -10.11
N TYR A 231 -2.22 -0.77 -8.89
CA TYR A 231 -0.85 -1.19 -8.54
C TYR A 231 -0.68 -2.71 -8.57
N VAL A 232 -1.67 -3.48 -8.11
CA VAL A 232 -1.58 -4.96 -8.17
C VAL A 232 -1.58 -5.48 -9.61
N LYS A 233 -2.22 -4.78 -10.55
CA LYS A 233 -2.09 -5.08 -12.00
C LYS A 233 -0.65 -4.91 -12.46
N GLY A 234 0.03 -3.84 -12.02
CA GLY A 234 1.45 -3.60 -12.30
C GLY A 234 2.35 -4.69 -11.72
N MET A 235 2.11 -5.12 -10.48
CA MET A 235 2.85 -6.21 -9.86
C MET A 235 2.79 -7.49 -10.69
N TRP A 236 1.60 -7.84 -11.16
CA TRP A 236 1.41 -9.01 -12.03
C TRP A 236 2.10 -8.81 -13.38
N LEU A 237 1.94 -7.66 -14.04
CA LEU A 237 2.56 -7.36 -15.34
C LEU A 237 4.08 -7.49 -15.31
N MET A 238 4.75 -7.10 -14.22
CA MET A 238 6.20 -7.26 -14.04
C MET A 238 6.62 -8.72 -14.13
N LEU A 239 5.83 -9.63 -13.58
CA LEU A 239 6.12 -11.05 -13.62
C LEU A 239 5.71 -11.73 -14.94
N GLN A 240 5.03 -11.04 -15.86
CA GLN A 240 4.69 -11.57 -17.19
C GLN A 240 5.74 -11.24 -18.26
N GLN A 241 6.74 -10.42 -17.94
CA GLN A 241 7.79 -10.03 -18.89
C GLN A 241 8.74 -11.19 -19.18
N ASP A 242 9.46 -11.10 -20.31
CA ASP A 242 10.50 -12.08 -20.69
C ASP A 242 11.76 -11.94 -19.82
N THR A 243 12.06 -10.72 -19.37
CA THR A 243 13.22 -10.40 -18.54
C THR A 243 12.80 -9.69 -17.27
N PRO A 244 13.42 -10.03 -16.11
CA PRO A 244 13.13 -9.35 -14.85
C PRO A 244 13.69 -7.93 -14.84
N GLY A 245 13.05 -7.05 -14.06
CA GLY A 245 13.51 -5.66 -13.91
C GLY A 245 12.87 -4.96 -12.71
N ASP A 246 13.27 -3.71 -12.52
CA ASP A 246 12.75 -2.85 -11.47
C ASP A 246 11.89 -1.75 -12.10
N TYR A 247 10.74 -1.45 -11.52
CA TYR A 247 9.77 -0.52 -12.10
C TYR A 247 9.17 0.39 -11.02
N VAL A 248 9.08 1.68 -11.31
CA VAL A 248 8.30 2.63 -10.53
C VAL A 248 6.83 2.52 -10.93
N LEU A 249 5.95 2.37 -9.94
CA LEU A 249 4.52 2.58 -10.11
C LEU A 249 4.11 3.84 -9.35
N ALA A 250 3.56 4.80 -10.07
CA ALA A 250 3.20 6.12 -9.59
C ALA A 250 2.06 6.69 -10.45
N THR A 251 1.54 7.86 -10.08
CA THR A 251 0.46 8.50 -10.85
C THR A 251 0.97 9.61 -11.75
N ASN A 252 2.26 9.97 -11.68
CA ASN A 252 2.86 11.14 -12.34
C ASN A 252 2.28 12.48 -11.86
N GLU A 253 1.54 12.50 -10.76
CA GLU A 253 0.99 13.70 -10.13
C GLU A 253 1.17 13.66 -8.61
N THR A 254 1.09 14.81 -7.97
CA THR A 254 1.26 14.90 -6.52
C THR A 254 0.26 15.89 -5.93
N HIS A 255 -0.26 15.53 -4.75
CA HIS A 255 -1.24 16.32 -4.03
C HIS A 255 -0.79 16.51 -2.58
N THR A 256 -1.20 17.61 -1.96
CA THR A 256 -1.00 17.85 -0.54
C THR A 256 -2.03 17.10 0.30
N VAL A 257 -1.70 16.85 1.57
CA VAL A 257 -2.68 16.32 2.54
C VAL A 257 -3.87 17.27 2.67
N ARG A 258 -3.64 18.60 2.59
CA ARG A 258 -4.68 19.63 2.55
C ARG A 258 -5.67 19.40 1.40
N GLU A 259 -5.17 19.24 0.16
CA GLU A 259 -6.01 18.97 -1.03
C GLU A 259 -6.84 17.70 -0.86
N PHE A 260 -6.26 16.66 -0.22
CA PHE A 260 -7.02 15.45 0.08
C PHE A 260 -8.17 15.72 1.06
N VAL A 261 -7.93 16.51 2.12
CA VAL A 261 -8.96 16.91 3.10
C VAL A 261 -10.07 17.71 2.42
N GLU A 262 -9.71 18.72 1.62
CA GLU A 262 -10.66 19.57 0.88
C GLU A 262 -11.52 18.74 -0.09
N ALA A 263 -10.90 17.85 -0.84
CA ALA A 263 -11.61 16.95 -1.75
C ALA A 263 -12.54 16.00 -1.00
N ALA A 264 -12.09 15.43 0.12
CA ALA A 264 -12.88 14.48 0.90
C ALA A 264 -14.12 15.13 1.55
N PHE A 265 -13.99 16.31 2.15
CA PHE A 265 -15.16 17.08 2.61
C PHE A 265 -16.05 17.55 1.46
N GLY A 266 -15.45 17.88 0.31
CA GLY A 266 -16.16 18.24 -0.92
C GLY A 266 -17.11 17.15 -1.42
N GLU A 267 -16.75 15.86 -1.20
CA GLU A 267 -17.64 14.74 -1.48
C GLU A 267 -18.96 14.76 -0.68
N LEU A 268 -19.02 15.52 0.39
CA LEU A 268 -20.21 15.74 1.22
C LEU A 268 -20.85 17.12 1.02
N GLY A 269 -20.35 17.91 0.06
CA GLY A 269 -20.80 19.28 -0.19
C GLY A 269 -20.36 20.27 0.89
N ILE A 270 -19.32 19.93 1.66
CA ILE A 270 -18.75 20.79 2.71
C ILE A 270 -17.49 21.45 2.16
N LYS A 271 -17.43 22.78 2.15
CA LYS A 271 -16.27 23.54 1.76
C LYS A 271 -15.43 23.88 2.99
N ILE A 272 -14.19 23.39 3.02
CA ILE A 272 -13.23 23.72 4.07
C ILE A 272 -12.38 24.92 3.63
N VAL A 273 -12.25 25.89 4.53
CA VAL A 273 -11.33 27.03 4.39
C VAL A 273 -10.30 26.92 5.51
N PHE A 274 -9.02 27.01 5.15
CA PHE A 274 -7.94 26.97 6.12
C PHE A 274 -7.55 28.38 6.57
N GLU A 275 -7.47 28.59 7.87
CA GLU A 275 -7.07 29.83 8.52
C GLU A 275 -5.91 29.58 9.51
N GLY A 276 -5.02 30.57 9.66
CA GLY A 276 -3.83 30.46 10.48
C GLY A 276 -2.64 29.90 9.72
N SER A 277 -1.63 29.42 10.46
CA SER A 277 -0.40 28.84 9.87
C SER A 277 0.28 27.89 10.86
N GLY A 278 0.99 26.89 10.33
CA GLY A 278 1.74 25.93 11.14
C GLY A 278 0.83 25.13 12.08
N VAL A 279 1.17 25.11 13.38
CA VAL A 279 0.40 24.37 14.38
C VAL A 279 -0.91 25.03 14.80
N ASP A 280 -1.06 26.32 14.52
CA ASP A 280 -2.29 27.08 14.83
C ASP A 280 -3.28 27.06 13.66
N GLU A 281 -2.95 26.38 12.57
CA GLU A 281 -3.78 26.30 11.38
C GLU A 281 -5.00 25.42 11.62
N LYS A 282 -6.18 25.89 11.16
CA LYS A 282 -7.47 25.24 11.33
C LYS A 282 -8.23 25.18 10.01
N GLY A 283 -8.85 24.03 9.73
CA GLY A 283 -9.80 23.89 8.64
C GLY A 283 -11.21 24.10 9.16
N ILE A 284 -11.88 25.08 8.60
CA ILE A 284 -13.20 25.60 9.04
C ILE A 284 -14.21 25.31 7.95
N ASP A 285 -15.37 24.78 8.31
CA ASP A 285 -16.52 24.71 7.42
C ASP A 285 -17.02 26.14 7.13
N GLU A 286 -16.91 26.57 5.89
CA GLU A 286 -17.27 27.93 5.44
C GLU A 286 -18.73 28.28 5.74
N ALA A 287 -19.63 27.31 5.68
CA ALA A 287 -21.05 27.53 5.88
C ALA A 287 -21.45 27.68 7.35
N THR A 288 -20.80 26.95 8.25
CA THR A 288 -21.18 26.88 9.67
C THR A 288 -20.23 27.59 10.62
N GLY A 289 -19.01 27.91 10.18
CA GLY A 289 -17.93 28.43 11.01
C GLY A 289 -17.33 27.38 11.98
N ARG A 290 -17.72 26.13 11.86
CA ARG A 290 -17.22 25.03 12.73
C ARG A 290 -15.79 24.67 12.37
N VAL A 291 -14.91 24.55 13.36
CA VAL A 291 -13.58 23.97 13.16
C VAL A 291 -13.73 22.44 13.03
N LEU A 292 -13.40 21.91 11.85
CA LEU A 292 -13.48 20.48 11.54
C LEU A 292 -12.12 19.83 11.43
N VAL A 293 -11.04 20.62 11.23
CA VAL A 293 -9.66 20.13 11.11
C VAL A 293 -8.74 20.99 11.97
N ASP A 294 -7.78 20.35 12.63
CA ASP A 294 -6.66 21.04 13.30
C ASP A 294 -5.32 20.36 13.03
N VAL A 295 -4.25 21.10 13.28
CA VAL A 295 -2.86 20.60 13.20
C VAL A 295 -2.39 20.26 14.60
N ASN A 296 -1.93 19.01 14.81
CA ASN A 296 -1.40 18.54 16.09
C ASN A 296 0.08 18.12 15.93
N PRO A 297 1.01 18.81 16.65
CA PRO A 297 2.44 18.52 16.60
C PRO A 297 2.83 17.07 16.91
N GLN A 298 2.02 16.36 17.71
CA GLN A 298 2.27 14.96 18.06
C GLN A 298 2.25 14.01 16.85
N PHE A 299 1.64 14.43 15.73
CA PHE A 299 1.59 13.66 14.51
C PHE A 299 2.71 13.99 13.50
N TYR A 300 3.66 14.87 13.87
CA TYR A 300 4.85 15.10 13.06
C TYR A 300 5.83 13.94 13.21
N ARG A 301 6.47 13.54 12.12
CA ARG A 301 7.48 12.47 12.13
C ARG A 301 8.84 13.02 12.56
N PRO A 302 9.71 12.22 13.20
CA PRO A 302 11.07 12.63 13.57
C PRO A 302 11.93 13.04 12.37
N ALA A 303 11.73 12.36 11.23
CA ALA A 303 12.33 12.72 9.93
C ALA A 303 11.21 12.74 8.87
N GLU A 304 10.80 13.94 8.49
CA GLU A 304 9.71 14.10 7.53
C GLU A 304 10.22 13.89 6.09
N VAL A 305 9.40 13.20 5.32
CA VAL A 305 9.53 13.10 3.87
C VAL A 305 8.53 14.09 3.27
N GLU A 306 9.01 15.22 2.78
CA GLU A 306 8.14 16.31 2.39
C GLU A 306 7.53 16.12 1.01
N PHE A 307 8.28 15.50 0.08
CA PHE A 307 7.91 15.47 -1.32
C PHE A 307 8.20 14.10 -1.98
N LEU A 308 7.14 13.41 -2.37
CA LEU A 308 7.22 12.20 -3.20
C LEU A 308 6.40 12.42 -4.48
N TRP A 309 7.07 12.31 -5.62
CA TRP A 309 6.49 12.44 -6.95
C TRP A 309 7.20 11.47 -7.90
N GLY A 310 6.50 10.44 -8.36
CA GLY A 310 7.07 9.38 -9.16
C GLY A 310 6.96 9.63 -10.67
N ASP A 311 7.91 9.03 -11.40
CA ASP A 311 7.89 8.91 -12.86
C ASP A 311 7.70 7.44 -13.22
N CYS A 312 6.50 7.07 -13.65
CA CYS A 312 6.15 5.71 -14.06
C CYS A 312 6.30 5.43 -15.56
N THR A 313 6.94 6.32 -16.31
CA THR A 313 7.11 6.23 -17.78
C THR A 313 7.67 4.86 -18.23
N LYS A 314 8.62 4.29 -17.47
CA LYS A 314 9.15 2.96 -17.78
C LYS A 314 8.07 1.87 -17.67
N ALA A 315 7.27 1.88 -16.60
CA ALA A 315 6.20 0.91 -16.42
C ALA A 315 5.13 1.05 -17.51
N GLU A 316 4.75 2.27 -17.87
CA GLU A 316 3.80 2.53 -18.95
C GLU A 316 4.30 1.99 -20.28
N ASN A 317 5.54 2.31 -20.66
CA ASN A 317 6.09 1.94 -21.96
C ASN A 317 6.47 0.45 -22.07
N THR A 318 6.96 -0.17 -20.99
CA THR A 318 7.47 -1.55 -21.02
C THR A 318 6.38 -2.56 -20.66
N LEU A 319 5.58 -2.26 -19.63
CA LEU A 319 4.56 -3.17 -19.13
C LEU A 319 3.19 -2.93 -19.78
N GLY A 320 2.97 -1.77 -20.42
CA GLY A 320 1.65 -1.31 -20.84
C GLY A 320 0.75 -0.98 -19.63
N TRP A 321 1.37 -0.75 -18.45
CA TRP A 321 0.62 -0.42 -17.24
C TRP A 321 -0.05 0.95 -17.37
N LYS A 322 -1.28 1.03 -16.87
CA LYS A 322 -2.06 2.28 -16.82
C LYS A 322 -2.88 2.29 -15.54
N ARG A 323 -3.04 3.48 -14.97
CA ARG A 323 -3.99 3.70 -13.89
C ARG A 323 -5.40 3.86 -14.48
N ASP A 324 -6.39 3.30 -13.81
CA ASP A 324 -7.80 3.43 -14.17
C ASP A 324 -8.50 4.51 -13.32
N ILE A 325 -7.99 4.76 -12.10
CA ILE A 325 -8.57 5.67 -11.13
C ILE A 325 -7.65 6.88 -10.92
N ASP A 326 -8.18 8.09 -11.11
CA ASP A 326 -7.50 9.34 -10.80
C ASP A 326 -7.65 9.74 -9.31
N PHE A 327 -7.02 10.84 -8.92
CA PHE A 327 -7.04 11.32 -7.53
C PHE A 327 -8.48 11.57 -7.01
N LYS A 328 -9.34 12.19 -7.82
CA LYS A 328 -10.72 12.49 -7.42
C LYS A 328 -11.54 11.21 -7.25
N GLY A 329 -11.41 10.30 -8.19
CA GLY A 329 -12.07 8.98 -8.11
C GLY A 329 -11.62 8.17 -6.90
N LEU A 330 -10.32 8.26 -6.54
CA LEU A 330 -9.78 7.62 -5.33
C LEU A 330 -10.41 8.20 -4.05
N VAL A 331 -10.43 9.53 -3.93
CA VAL A 331 -11.04 10.21 -2.77
C VAL A 331 -12.51 9.86 -2.66
N ALA A 332 -13.27 9.97 -3.75
CA ALA A 332 -14.70 9.64 -3.78
C ALA A 332 -14.96 8.19 -3.37
N MET A 333 -14.18 7.22 -3.90
CA MET A 333 -14.30 5.81 -3.56
C MET A 333 -14.07 5.55 -2.06
N MET A 334 -13.03 6.16 -1.49
CA MET A 334 -12.68 5.99 -0.08
C MET A 334 -13.73 6.63 0.85
N MET A 335 -14.17 7.85 0.52
CA MET A 335 -15.22 8.55 1.28
C MET A 335 -16.53 7.79 1.26
N ASP A 336 -16.99 7.36 0.09
CA ASP A 336 -18.25 6.63 -0.06
C ASP A 336 -18.25 5.32 0.74
N ALA A 337 -17.13 4.59 0.74
CA ALA A 337 -16.99 3.37 1.52
C ALA A 337 -17.09 3.61 3.03
N ASP A 338 -16.43 4.66 3.55
CA ASP A 338 -16.47 4.95 4.98
C ASP A 338 -17.79 5.56 5.44
N MET A 339 -18.42 6.39 4.59
CA MET A 339 -19.77 6.90 4.86
C MET A 339 -20.80 5.76 4.94
N LYS A 340 -20.74 4.80 4.02
CA LYS A 340 -21.61 3.61 4.08
C LYS A 340 -21.35 2.76 5.33
N ALA A 341 -20.08 2.57 5.70
CA ALA A 341 -19.72 1.75 6.85
C ALA A 341 -20.14 2.38 8.18
N ILE A 342 -20.01 3.70 8.33
CA ILE A 342 -20.23 4.42 9.61
C ILE A 342 -21.62 5.03 9.68
N CYS A 343 -22.07 5.69 8.60
CA CYS A 343 -23.35 6.41 8.57
C CYS A 343 -24.48 5.61 7.93
N GLY A 344 -24.20 4.45 7.32
CA GLY A 344 -25.20 3.63 6.61
C GLY A 344 -25.71 4.29 5.31
N LYS A 345 -25.06 5.33 4.80
CA LYS A 345 -25.44 6.12 3.62
C LYS A 345 -24.24 6.40 2.73
N SER A 346 -24.45 6.43 1.41
CA SER A 346 -23.45 6.94 0.46
C SER A 346 -23.24 8.45 0.62
N CYS A 347 -22.15 8.97 0.04
CA CYS A 347 -21.93 10.42 0.00
C CYS A 347 -23.06 11.16 -0.72
N GLU A 348 -23.58 10.58 -1.79
CA GLU A 348 -24.72 11.16 -2.55
C GLU A 348 -26.01 11.20 -1.73
N GLU A 349 -26.35 10.09 -1.07
CA GLU A 349 -27.50 10.02 -0.17
C GLU A 349 -27.40 11.01 1.00
N TYR A 350 -26.20 11.23 1.52
CA TYR A 350 -25.95 12.21 2.57
C TYR A 350 -26.17 13.65 2.07
N LYS A 351 -25.68 14.00 0.87
CA LYS A 351 -25.91 15.33 0.26
C LYS A 351 -27.40 15.61 0.02
N ASN A 352 -28.12 14.63 -0.50
CA ASN A 352 -29.54 14.76 -0.85
C ASN A 352 -30.48 14.73 0.36
N GLY A 353 -30.01 14.31 1.51
CA GLY A 353 -30.78 14.28 2.78
C GLY A 353 -30.55 15.47 3.68
N LYS A 354 -29.72 16.45 3.26
CA LYS A 354 -29.60 17.78 3.86
C LYS A 354 -30.58 18.75 3.25
#